data_30c96bfa4fb21ef8ed9eb8d0638e6ff1
#
_entry.id   30c96bfa4fb21ef8ed9eb8d0638e6ff1
#
_cell.length_a   1.000
_cell.length_b   1.000
_cell.length_c   1.000
_cell.angle_alpha   90.00
_cell.angle_beta   90.00
_cell.angle_gamma   90.00
#
_symmetry.space_group_name_H-M   'P 1'
#
loop_
_entity.id
_entity.type
_entity.pdbx_description
1 polymer ?
#
loop_
_entity_poly.entity_id
_entity_poly.type
_entity_poly.pdbx_seq_one_letter_code
_entity_poly.pdbx_strand_id
1 'polypeptide(L)'
;MRIEEDESKITAFNPKDLETARTRYYDQLATHFVEQIGQRKSGVILEAGCGKGQLTIPLLAKLPRNEMMIAIDSSAGPYAGWLKEFARKLRTIGLEKQVRLIRSDARRIKGVEDKSVDIVISNELLCDLPYDSELEKALREFYRILRPGGFMIHGEWSSSPNAEPQAFLIKHWPSWTPDQLFAIMKKNGFHNFQVSYFGTTIRFGYENAVEELRSWGAGETFLKRHDKLLKRDGIELPFEHIVQCQK
;
A
#
# COMPACT_ATOMS: atom_id res chain seq x y z
N MET A 1 -2.23 -36.56 -9.36
CA MET A 1 -3.12 -35.48 -8.93
C MET A 1 -2.21 -34.33 -8.50
N ARG A 2 -2.00 -33.31 -9.33
CA ARG A 2 -1.30 -32.08 -8.90
C ARG A 2 -2.27 -31.38 -7.95
N ILE A 3 -1.85 -31.17 -6.71
CA ILE A 3 -2.51 -30.22 -5.82
C ILE A 3 -2.27 -28.87 -6.48
N GLU A 4 -3.30 -28.25 -7.04
CA GLU A 4 -3.24 -26.85 -7.44
C GLU A 4 -2.95 -26.07 -6.14
N GLU A 5 -1.76 -25.50 -6.03
CA GLU A 5 -1.43 -24.60 -4.95
C GLU A 5 -2.39 -23.42 -5.04
N ASP A 6 -3.09 -23.16 -3.95
CA ASP A 6 -3.97 -21.99 -3.84
C ASP A 6 -3.11 -20.72 -3.96
N GLU A 7 -3.12 -20.11 -5.14
CA GLU A 7 -2.30 -18.94 -5.46
C GLU A 7 -2.63 -17.73 -4.57
N SER A 8 -3.77 -17.74 -3.90
CA SER A 8 -4.17 -16.68 -2.97
C SER A 8 -3.48 -16.77 -1.61
N LYS A 9 -2.81 -17.90 -1.30
CA LYS A 9 -2.12 -18.12 -0.03
C LYS A 9 -0.61 -18.21 -0.23
N ILE A 10 0.07 -17.14 0.13
CA ILE A 10 1.53 -17.08 0.12
C ILE A 10 2.04 -17.39 1.52
N THR A 11 3.10 -18.17 1.62
CA THR A 11 3.71 -18.52 2.90
C THR A 11 5.18 -18.13 2.94
N ALA A 12 5.65 -17.62 4.07
CA ALA A 12 7.03 -17.25 4.36
C ALA A 12 7.39 -17.77 5.75
N PHE A 13 7.58 -19.09 5.87
CA PHE A 13 7.87 -19.72 7.15
C PHE A 13 9.33 -19.58 7.57
N ASN A 14 10.25 -19.49 6.60
CA ASN A 14 11.66 -19.31 6.88
C ASN A 14 12.12 -17.92 6.45
N PRO A 15 13.16 -17.33 7.09
CA PRO A 15 13.69 -16.03 6.70
C PRO A 15 14.07 -15.91 5.22
N LYS A 16 14.62 -16.96 4.63
CA LYS A 16 14.99 -17.01 3.21
C LYS A 16 13.81 -16.89 2.24
N ASP A 17 12.60 -17.19 2.70
CA ASP A 17 11.39 -17.17 1.87
C ASP A 17 10.72 -15.78 1.87
N LEU A 18 11.11 -14.90 2.81
CA LEU A 18 10.45 -13.63 3.08
C LEU A 18 10.41 -12.70 1.86
N GLU A 19 11.58 -12.48 1.23
CA GLU A 19 11.66 -11.57 0.08
C GLU A 19 10.92 -12.13 -1.14
N THR A 20 10.97 -13.43 -1.35
CA THR A 20 10.22 -14.10 -2.43
C THR A 20 8.71 -13.97 -2.20
N ALA A 21 8.26 -14.20 -0.97
CA ALA A 21 6.86 -14.07 -0.60
C ALA A 21 6.34 -12.64 -0.78
N ARG A 22 7.09 -11.64 -0.32
CA ARG A 22 6.77 -10.22 -0.52
C ARG A 22 6.71 -9.85 -2.00
N THR A 23 7.70 -10.29 -2.79
CA THR A 23 7.72 -10.03 -4.23
C THR A 23 6.49 -10.59 -4.90
N ARG A 24 6.12 -11.82 -4.60
CA ARG A 24 4.91 -12.46 -5.15
C ARG A 24 3.63 -11.74 -4.74
N TYR A 25 3.52 -11.35 -3.48
CA TYR A 25 2.36 -10.60 -2.97
C TYR A 25 2.19 -9.26 -3.71
N TYR A 26 3.24 -8.44 -3.74
CA TYR A 26 3.16 -7.14 -4.39
C TYR A 26 3.03 -7.23 -5.91
N ASP A 27 3.51 -8.31 -6.55
CA ASP A 27 3.27 -8.54 -7.96
C ASP A 27 1.80 -8.83 -8.27
N GLN A 28 1.15 -9.65 -7.43
CA GLN A 28 -0.29 -9.92 -7.53
C GLN A 28 -1.13 -8.68 -7.19
N LEU A 29 -0.75 -7.94 -6.14
CA LEU A 29 -1.41 -6.69 -5.77
C LEU A 29 -1.31 -5.65 -6.89
N ALA A 30 -0.13 -5.50 -7.51
CA ALA A 30 0.06 -4.63 -8.66
C ALA A 30 -0.83 -5.04 -9.85
N THR A 31 -1.01 -6.33 -10.10
CA THR A 31 -1.94 -6.83 -11.12
C THR A 31 -3.36 -6.36 -10.81
N HIS A 32 -3.80 -6.50 -9.57
CA HIS A 32 -5.13 -6.04 -9.15
C HIS A 32 -5.29 -4.52 -9.31
N PHE A 33 -4.28 -3.71 -8.96
CA PHE A 33 -4.31 -2.26 -9.20
C PHE A 33 -4.39 -1.92 -10.68
N VAL A 34 -3.63 -2.62 -11.53
CA VAL A 34 -3.68 -2.41 -13.00
C VAL A 34 -5.04 -2.77 -13.58
N GLU A 35 -5.70 -3.81 -13.09
CA GLU A 35 -7.08 -4.16 -13.45
C GLU A 35 -8.07 -3.04 -13.08
N GLN A 36 -7.88 -2.41 -11.90
CA GLN A 36 -8.70 -1.27 -11.47
C GLN A 36 -8.43 -0.01 -12.34
N ILE A 37 -7.20 0.20 -12.79
CA ILE A 37 -6.87 1.24 -13.77
C ILE A 37 -7.59 0.96 -15.09
N GLY A 38 -7.65 -0.30 -15.50
CA GLY A 38 -8.34 -0.75 -16.70
C GLY A 38 -7.77 -0.14 -17.98
N GLN A 39 -8.60 -0.02 -19.03
CA GLN A 39 -8.22 0.58 -20.31
C GLN A 39 -8.31 2.12 -20.34
N ARG A 40 -8.35 2.75 -19.16
CA ARG A 40 -8.37 4.22 -19.10
C ARG A 40 -7.10 4.75 -19.76
N LYS A 41 -7.24 5.80 -20.56
CA LYS A 41 -6.09 6.42 -21.21
C LYS A 41 -5.07 6.78 -20.14
N SER A 42 -3.92 6.19 -20.25
CA SER A 42 -2.79 6.42 -19.38
C SER A 42 -2.31 7.86 -19.46
N GLY A 43 -1.80 8.33 -18.40
CA GLY A 43 -1.26 9.66 -18.24
C GLY A 43 -0.26 9.68 -17.11
N VAL A 44 -0.30 10.70 -16.29
CA VAL A 44 0.54 10.82 -15.11
C VAL A 44 -0.08 10.06 -13.96
N ILE A 45 0.59 9.01 -13.49
CA ILE A 45 0.24 8.27 -12.28
C ILE A 45 1.09 8.76 -11.13
N LEU A 46 0.48 9.05 -9.99
CA LEU A 46 1.18 9.37 -8.75
C LEU A 46 0.89 8.32 -7.69
N GLU A 47 1.94 7.70 -7.16
CA GLU A 47 1.85 6.87 -5.95
C GLU A 47 2.23 7.69 -4.73
N ALA A 48 1.31 7.78 -3.77
CA ALA A 48 1.52 8.40 -2.48
C ALA A 48 1.81 7.33 -1.40
N GLY A 49 2.89 7.53 -0.64
CA GLY A 49 3.37 6.53 0.31
C GLY A 49 4.13 5.38 -0.35
N CYS A 50 4.99 5.70 -1.33
CA CYS A 50 5.68 4.67 -2.11
C CYS A 50 6.70 3.83 -1.32
N GLY A 51 7.07 4.25 -0.12
CA GLY A 51 8.00 3.53 0.75
C GLY A 51 9.31 3.12 0.07
N LYS A 52 9.57 1.83 0.04
CA LYS A 52 10.74 1.22 -0.62
C LYS A 52 10.45 0.79 -2.07
N GLY A 53 9.31 1.20 -2.64
CA GLY A 53 8.88 0.88 -4.00
C GLY A 53 8.33 -0.54 -4.17
N GLN A 54 7.79 -1.13 -3.10
CA GLN A 54 7.29 -2.50 -3.11
C GLN A 54 6.11 -2.66 -4.07
N LEU A 55 5.22 -1.67 -4.16
CA LEU A 55 4.14 -1.63 -5.15
C LEU A 55 4.57 -0.91 -6.44
N THR A 56 5.35 0.17 -6.37
CA THR A 56 5.79 0.95 -7.55
C THR A 56 6.50 0.07 -8.58
N ILE A 57 7.47 -0.76 -8.15
CA ILE A 57 8.28 -1.56 -9.07
C ILE A 57 7.44 -2.55 -9.89
N PRO A 58 6.59 -3.40 -9.29
CA PRO A 58 5.75 -4.30 -10.07
C PRO A 58 4.67 -3.58 -10.87
N LEU A 59 4.16 -2.41 -10.43
CA LEU A 59 3.27 -1.58 -11.23
C LEU A 59 3.95 -1.14 -12.53
N LEU A 60 5.18 -0.60 -12.46
CA LEU A 60 5.95 -0.21 -13.64
C LEU A 60 6.16 -1.34 -14.64
N ALA A 61 6.34 -2.57 -14.15
CA ALA A 61 6.51 -3.74 -15.02
C ALA A 61 5.22 -4.10 -15.79
N LYS A 62 4.07 -3.69 -15.30
CA LYS A 62 2.74 -4.03 -15.84
C LYS A 62 2.07 -2.88 -16.61
N LEU A 63 2.49 -1.65 -16.33
CA LEU A 63 1.99 -0.46 -17.02
C LEU A 63 2.66 -0.28 -18.39
N PRO A 64 2.01 0.39 -19.35
CA PRO A 64 2.63 0.73 -20.63
C PRO A 64 3.92 1.53 -20.43
N ARG A 65 4.96 1.23 -21.23
CA ARG A 65 6.31 1.79 -21.08
C ARG A 65 6.42 3.33 -21.25
N ASN A 66 5.42 3.96 -21.79
CA ASN A 66 5.36 5.41 -22.03
C ASN A 66 4.68 6.18 -20.88
N GLU A 67 4.28 5.50 -19.81
CA GLU A 67 3.69 6.17 -18.65
C GLU A 67 4.78 6.70 -17.73
N MET A 68 4.58 7.93 -17.27
CA MET A 68 5.44 8.54 -16.26
C MET A 68 4.82 8.33 -14.89
N MET A 69 5.57 7.75 -13.99
CA MET A 69 5.16 7.58 -12.61
C MET A 69 5.85 8.60 -11.69
N ILE A 70 5.06 9.28 -10.88
CA ILE A 70 5.55 10.10 -9.76
C ILE A 70 5.37 9.27 -8.51
N ALA A 71 6.41 9.12 -7.70
CA ALA A 71 6.32 8.42 -6.43
C ALA A 71 6.73 9.35 -5.29
N ILE A 72 5.85 9.53 -4.32
CA ILE A 72 6.10 10.41 -3.17
C ILE A 72 6.08 9.64 -1.86
N ASP A 73 6.97 10.02 -0.95
CA ASP A 73 7.02 9.53 0.42
C ASP A 73 7.63 10.59 1.33
N SER A 74 7.16 10.69 2.58
CA SER A 74 7.73 11.60 3.57
C SER A 74 9.12 11.14 4.01
N SER A 75 9.37 9.84 3.97
CA SER A 75 10.58 9.18 4.46
C SER A 75 10.94 9.66 5.87
N ALA A 76 9.95 9.71 6.73
CA ALA A 76 10.04 10.22 8.11
C ALA A 76 9.64 9.14 9.14
N GLY A 77 9.93 9.40 10.41
CA GLY A 77 9.60 8.47 11.49
C GLY A 77 10.20 7.09 11.28
N PRO A 78 9.44 6.00 11.47
CA PRO A 78 9.91 4.63 11.29
C PRO A 78 10.33 4.31 9.86
N TYR A 79 9.87 5.10 8.88
CA TYR A 79 10.14 4.95 7.46
C TYR A 79 11.35 5.78 6.97
N ALA A 80 12.11 6.37 7.89
CA ALA A 80 13.27 7.18 7.56
C ALA A 80 14.29 6.38 6.73
N GLY A 81 14.70 6.93 5.59
CA GLY A 81 15.65 6.28 4.68
C GLY A 81 15.03 5.39 3.59
N TRP A 82 13.75 5.06 3.65
CA TRP A 82 13.09 4.18 2.68
C TRP A 82 13.15 4.75 1.25
N LEU A 83 12.91 6.03 1.08
CA LEU A 83 12.99 6.67 -0.23
C LEU A 83 14.42 6.62 -0.83
N LYS A 84 15.46 6.70 0.02
CA LYS A 84 16.85 6.53 -0.41
C LYS A 84 17.14 5.08 -0.85
N GLU A 85 16.59 4.12 -0.13
CA GLU A 85 16.68 2.70 -0.50
C GLU A 85 15.97 2.46 -1.84
N PHE A 86 14.77 3.01 -2.00
CA PHE A 86 14.02 2.90 -3.26
C PHE A 86 14.79 3.52 -4.44
N ALA A 87 15.35 4.72 -4.28
CA ALA A 87 16.19 5.34 -5.32
C ALA A 87 17.39 4.46 -5.71
N ARG A 88 17.99 3.75 -4.73
CA ARG A 88 19.07 2.79 -5.01
C ARG A 88 18.55 1.58 -5.80
N LYS A 89 17.40 1.00 -5.41
CA LYS A 89 16.78 -0.11 -6.14
C LYS A 89 16.50 0.26 -7.59
N LEU A 90 15.86 1.41 -7.83
CA LEU A 90 15.56 1.88 -9.19
C LEU A 90 16.81 1.96 -10.08
N ARG A 91 17.93 2.50 -9.55
CA ARG A 91 19.19 2.53 -10.30
C ARG A 91 19.73 1.14 -10.60
N THR A 92 19.67 0.23 -9.60
CA THR A 92 20.16 -1.16 -9.77
C THR A 92 19.41 -1.91 -10.86
N ILE A 93 18.11 -1.64 -11.04
CA ILE A 93 17.26 -2.32 -12.04
C ILE A 93 17.05 -1.47 -13.31
N GLY A 94 17.68 -0.30 -13.43
CA GLY A 94 17.62 0.55 -14.62
C GLY A 94 16.30 1.28 -14.85
N LEU A 95 15.49 1.48 -13.80
CA LEU A 95 14.18 2.13 -13.88
C LEU A 95 14.15 3.57 -13.36
N GLU A 96 15.30 4.17 -13.03
CA GLU A 96 15.39 5.52 -12.46
C GLU A 96 14.85 6.64 -13.35
N LYS A 97 14.78 6.41 -14.67
CA LYS A 97 14.23 7.37 -15.63
C LYS A 97 12.71 7.28 -15.81
N GLN A 98 12.10 6.21 -15.30
CA GLN A 98 10.65 6.00 -15.41
C GLN A 98 9.89 6.50 -14.18
N VAL A 99 10.60 6.82 -13.09
CA VAL A 99 10.00 7.27 -11.83
C VAL A 99 10.62 8.60 -11.40
N ARG A 100 9.77 9.60 -11.22
CA ARG A 100 10.13 10.83 -10.54
C ARG A 100 9.90 10.68 -9.05
N LEU A 101 10.98 10.43 -8.28
CA LEU A 101 10.90 10.35 -6.82
C LEU A 101 10.89 11.75 -6.20
N ILE A 102 9.95 11.99 -5.29
CA ILE A 102 9.82 13.25 -4.57
C ILE A 102 9.67 12.96 -3.07
N ARG A 103 10.55 13.54 -2.25
CA ARG A 103 10.34 13.54 -0.81
C ARG A 103 9.25 14.55 -0.46
N SER A 104 8.06 14.07 -0.12
CA SER A 104 6.91 14.91 0.20
C SER A 104 5.94 14.21 1.14
N ASP A 105 5.32 14.98 2.01
CA ASP A 105 4.23 14.52 2.86
C ASP A 105 2.91 14.54 2.05
N ALA A 106 2.13 13.47 2.13
CA ALA A 106 0.85 13.34 1.45
C ALA A 106 -0.16 14.43 1.87
N ARG A 107 -0.02 14.95 3.09
CA ARG A 107 -0.86 16.04 3.63
C ARG A 107 -0.50 17.43 3.07
N ARG A 108 0.63 17.53 2.37
CA ARG A 108 1.13 18.75 1.70
C ARG A 108 2.09 18.37 0.60
N ILE A 109 1.56 17.99 -0.55
CA ILE A 109 2.34 17.51 -1.68
C ILE A 109 3.08 18.67 -2.35
N LYS A 110 4.41 18.60 -2.33
CA LYS A 110 5.29 19.59 -2.97
C LYS A 110 5.77 19.10 -4.32
N GLY A 111 5.99 20.02 -5.26
CA GLY A 111 6.58 19.71 -6.56
C GLY A 111 5.64 18.98 -7.53
N VAL A 112 4.35 18.93 -7.23
CA VAL A 112 3.30 18.42 -8.12
C VAL A 112 2.27 19.51 -8.29
N GLU A 113 2.01 19.88 -9.53
CA GLU A 113 1.10 20.99 -9.89
C GLU A 113 -0.37 20.57 -9.71
N ASP A 114 -1.23 21.58 -9.58
CA ASP A 114 -2.67 21.38 -9.56
C ASP A 114 -3.13 20.76 -10.88
N LYS A 115 -4.07 19.82 -10.80
CA LYS A 115 -4.72 19.21 -11.98
C LYS A 115 -3.74 18.64 -13.00
N SER A 116 -2.61 18.06 -12.51
CA SER A 116 -1.54 17.54 -13.37
C SER A 116 -1.47 16.01 -13.39
N VAL A 117 -2.22 15.33 -12.52
CA VAL A 117 -2.19 13.88 -12.30
C VAL A 117 -3.51 13.26 -12.78
N ASP A 118 -3.44 12.17 -13.51
CA ASP A 118 -4.61 11.44 -13.98
C ASP A 118 -5.09 10.41 -12.95
N ILE A 119 -4.13 9.76 -12.28
CA ILE A 119 -4.41 8.70 -11.30
C ILE A 119 -3.55 8.91 -10.06
N VAL A 120 -4.18 8.93 -8.89
CA VAL A 120 -3.49 8.81 -7.61
C VAL A 120 -3.66 7.40 -7.10
N ILE A 121 -2.55 6.75 -6.79
CA ILE A 121 -2.50 5.42 -6.16
C ILE A 121 -1.93 5.59 -4.76
N SER A 122 -2.45 4.84 -3.80
CA SER A 122 -1.82 4.65 -2.49
C SER A 122 -2.17 3.27 -1.94
N ASN A 123 -1.27 2.71 -1.14
CA ASN A 123 -1.49 1.43 -0.44
C ASN A 123 -0.95 1.53 0.97
N GLU A 124 -1.75 1.14 1.96
CA GLU A 124 -1.39 1.17 3.38
C GLU A 124 -0.78 2.51 3.85
N LEU A 125 -1.24 3.61 3.23
CA LEU A 125 -0.82 4.96 3.59
C LEU A 125 -1.80 5.63 4.55
N LEU A 126 -3.12 5.45 4.32
CA LEU A 126 -4.12 6.22 5.05
C LEU A 126 -4.25 5.74 6.49
N CYS A 127 -3.88 4.49 6.80
CA CYS A 127 -3.77 3.98 8.17
C CYS A 127 -2.70 4.71 9.01
N ASP A 128 -1.69 5.28 8.36
CA ASP A 128 -0.68 6.14 9.01
C ASP A 128 -1.20 7.57 9.32
N LEU A 129 -2.43 7.86 8.90
CA LEU A 129 -3.13 9.12 9.12
C LEU A 129 -4.37 8.88 10.01
N PRO A 130 -4.18 8.60 11.31
CA PRO A 130 -5.24 8.04 12.17
C PRO A 130 -6.32 9.07 12.56
N TYR A 131 -6.10 10.36 12.28
CA TYR A 131 -7.04 11.41 12.60
C TYR A 131 -7.74 11.93 11.34
N ASP A 132 -9.07 12.07 11.40
CA ASP A 132 -9.88 12.60 10.31
C ASP A 132 -9.28 13.88 9.70
N SER A 133 -8.78 14.79 10.52
CA SER A 133 -8.18 16.05 10.06
C SER A 133 -6.88 15.86 9.26
N GLU A 134 -6.13 14.80 9.50
CA GLU A 134 -4.92 14.47 8.75
C GLU A 134 -5.27 13.77 7.44
N LEU A 135 -6.19 12.81 7.51
CA LEU A 135 -6.75 12.14 6.34
C LEU A 135 -7.38 13.16 5.38
N GLU A 136 -8.20 14.09 5.89
CA GLU A 136 -8.78 15.16 5.05
C GLU A 136 -7.73 16.05 4.38
N LYS A 137 -6.60 16.35 5.04
CA LYS A 137 -5.50 17.10 4.41
C LYS A 137 -4.92 16.33 3.23
N ALA A 138 -4.65 15.04 3.39
CA ALA A 138 -4.12 14.20 2.32
C ALA A 138 -5.13 14.10 1.16
N LEU A 139 -6.41 13.85 1.45
CA LEU A 139 -7.46 13.76 0.43
C LEU A 139 -7.66 15.09 -0.32
N ARG A 140 -7.53 16.26 0.34
CA ARG A 140 -7.55 17.57 -0.33
C ARG A 140 -6.36 17.74 -1.28
N GLU A 141 -5.18 17.29 -0.89
CA GLU A 141 -4.01 17.33 -1.77
C GLU A 141 -4.18 16.38 -2.98
N PHE A 142 -4.69 15.15 -2.76
CA PHE A 142 -5.01 14.25 -3.87
C PHE A 142 -6.05 14.85 -4.80
N TYR A 143 -7.10 15.45 -4.27
CA TYR A 143 -8.11 16.16 -5.05
C TYR A 143 -7.50 17.35 -5.81
N ARG A 144 -6.62 18.15 -5.19
CA ARG A 144 -5.96 19.29 -5.82
C ARG A 144 -5.17 18.86 -7.05
N ILE A 145 -4.31 17.84 -6.92
CA ILE A 145 -3.39 17.41 -7.99
C ILE A 145 -4.09 16.63 -9.11
N LEU A 146 -5.19 15.92 -8.82
CA LEU A 146 -5.96 15.20 -9.82
C LEU A 146 -6.57 16.15 -10.84
N ARG A 147 -6.53 15.77 -12.11
CA ARG A 147 -7.28 16.43 -13.18
C ARG A 147 -8.77 16.24 -13.00
N PRO A 148 -9.63 17.12 -13.58
CA PRO A 148 -11.06 16.82 -13.69
C PRO A 148 -11.27 15.48 -14.38
N GLY A 149 -12.07 14.60 -13.76
CA GLY A 149 -12.29 13.25 -14.24
C GLY A 149 -11.16 12.25 -13.89
N GLY A 150 -10.10 12.70 -13.26
CA GLY A 150 -9.06 11.82 -12.69
C GLY A 150 -9.61 11.03 -11.50
N PHE A 151 -8.93 9.97 -11.11
CA PHE A 151 -9.41 9.10 -10.06
C PHE A 151 -8.31 8.68 -9.08
N MET A 152 -8.75 8.24 -7.92
CA MET A 152 -7.90 7.70 -6.85
C MET A 152 -8.22 6.23 -6.66
N ILE A 153 -7.17 5.43 -6.45
CA ILE A 153 -7.24 4.03 -6.02
C ILE A 153 -6.45 3.91 -4.73
N HIS A 154 -7.06 3.37 -3.67
CA HIS A 154 -6.39 3.16 -2.40
C HIS A 154 -6.63 1.74 -1.88
N GLY A 155 -5.55 1.03 -1.58
CA GLY A 155 -5.56 -0.25 -0.89
C GLY A 155 -5.34 -0.07 0.61
N GLU A 156 -6.11 -0.81 1.40
CA GLU A 156 -6.02 -0.80 2.86
C GLU A 156 -6.36 -2.18 3.41
N TRP A 157 -5.70 -2.58 4.48
CA TRP A 157 -6.05 -3.83 5.16
C TRP A 157 -7.50 -3.83 5.60
N SER A 158 -8.19 -4.91 5.30
CA SER A 158 -9.58 -5.06 5.71
C SER A 158 -9.66 -5.41 7.19
N SER A 159 -10.45 -4.64 7.92
CA SER A 159 -10.70 -4.84 9.35
C SER A 159 -11.63 -6.02 9.64
N SER A 160 -11.49 -7.14 8.93
CA SER A 160 -12.30 -8.33 9.25
C SER A 160 -11.88 -8.90 10.61
N PRO A 161 -12.77 -8.91 11.62
CA PRO A 161 -12.40 -9.21 12.99
C PRO A 161 -12.22 -10.70 13.31
N ASN A 162 -12.29 -11.59 12.32
CA ASN A 162 -12.63 -12.99 12.57
C ASN A 162 -11.45 -13.94 12.70
N ALA A 163 -10.20 -13.49 12.65
CA ALA A 163 -9.05 -14.37 12.86
C ALA A 163 -7.95 -13.73 13.72
N GLU A 164 -7.62 -14.38 14.85
CA GLU A 164 -6.30 -14.20 15.43
C GLU A 164 -5.27 -14.80 14.45
N PRO A 165 -4.18 -14.14 14.19
CA PRO A 165 -3.56 -12.93 14.73
C PRO A 165 -3.97 -11.61 14.04
N GLN A 166 -4.90 -11.62 13.08
CA GLN A 166 -5.36 -10.43 12.37
C GLN A 166 -5.97 -9.38 13.30
N ALA A 167 -6.80 -9.81 14.26
CA ALA A 167 -7.37 -8.90 15.26
C ALA A 167 -6.31 -8.17 16.07
N PHE A 168 -5.16 -8.79 16.24
CA PHE A 168 -4.00 -8.23 16.91
C PHE A 168 -3.31 -7.14 16.08
N LEU A 169 -3.10 -7.38 14.79
CA LEU A 169 -2.53 -6.39 13.87
C LEU A 169 -3.44 -5.16 13.79
N ILE A 170 -4.71 -5.36 13.50
CA ILE A 170 -5.70 -4.30 13.34
C ILE A 170 -5.86 -3.46 14.61
N LYS A 171 -5.77 -4.06 15.80
CA LYS A 171 -5.83 -3.33 17.06
C LYS A 171 -4.68 -2.33 17.24
N HIS A 172 -3.51 -2.62 16.66
CA HIS A 172 -2.30 -1.82 16.81
C HIS A 172 -2.03 -0.91 15.61
N TRP A 173 -2.53 -1.30 14.44
CA TRP A 173 -2.48 -0.56 13.18
C TRP A 173 -3.90 -0.45 12.63
N PRO A 174 -4.71 0.48 13.17
CA PRO A 174 -6.10 0.64 12.74
C PRO A 174 -6.14 0.99 11.25
N SER A 175 -7.02 0.32 10.54
CA SER A 175 -7.34 0.62 9.15
C SER A 175 -8.68 1.33 9.05
N TRP A 176 -8.85 2.08 7.97
CA TRP A 176 -10.13 2.71 7.64
C TRP A 176 -11.02 1.71 6.92
N THR A 177 -12.27 1.58 7.32
CA THR A 177 -13.24 0.78 6.56
C THR A 177 -13.64 1.52 5.26
N PRO A 178 -14.09 0.80 4.21
CA PRO A 178 -14.59 1.44 2.99
C PRO A 178 -15.63 2.52 3.25
N ASP A 179 -16.59 2.28 4.15
CA ASP A 179 -17.64 3.25 4.48
C ASP A 179 -17.09 4.53 5.12
N GLN A 180 -16.11 4.39 6.01
CA GLN A 180 -15.42 5.53 6.62
C GLN A 180 -14.65 6.33 5.57
N LEU A 181 -13.90 5.65 4.69
CA LEU A 181 -13.17 6.28 3.60
C LEU A 181 -14.13 7.01 2.65
N PHE A 182 -15.22 6.36 2.21
CA PHE A 182 -16.20 6.98 1.33
C PHE A 182 -16.84 8.22 1.96
N ALA A 183 -17.18 8.17 3.24
CA ALA A 183 -17.75 9.32 3.94
C ALA A 183 -16.80 10.52 3.94
N ILE A 184 -15.50 10.30 4.22
CA ILE A 184 -14.52 11.38 4.27
C ILE A 184 -14.15 11.85 2.84
N MET A 185 -13.97 10.93 1.89
CA MET A 185 -13.70 11.26 0.48
C MET A 185 -14.82 12.09 -0.12
N LYS A 186 -16.09 11.74 0.14
CA LYS A 186 -17.27 12.51 -0.32
C LYS A 186 -17.26 13.93 0.20
N LYS A 187 -16.91 14.17 1.46
CA LYS A 187 -16.76 15.51 2.03
C LYS A 187 -15.69 16.35 1.32
N ASN A 188 -14.69 15.68 0.73
CA ASN A 188 -13.60 16.32 0.00
C ASN A 188 -13.83 16.39 -1.52
N GLY A 189 -15.06 16.15 -1.99
CA GLY A 189 -15.48 16.36 -3.38
C GLY A 189 -15.38 15.13 -4.28
N PHE A 190 -14.90 14.00 -3.79
CA PHE A 190 -14.89 12.76 -4.57
C PHE A 190 -16.27 12.15 -4.74
N HIS A 191 -16.45 11.41 -5.83
CA HIS A 191 -17.70 10.75 -6.20
C HIS A 191 -17.44 9.42 -6.95
N ASN A 192 -18.48 8.71 -7.38
CA ASN A 192 -18.37 7.45 -8.14
C ASN A 192 -17.52 6.38 -7.41
N PHE A 193 -17.92 6.09 -6.17
CA PHE A 193 -17.21 5.15 -5.29
C PHE A 193 -17.40 3.70 -5.72
N GLN A 194 -16.31 2.95 -5.71
CA GLN A 194 -16.31 1.51 -5.93
C GLN A 194 -15.39 0.86 -4.89
N VAL A 195 -15.67 -0.39 -4.54
CA VAL A 195 -14.81 -1.21 -3.70
C VAL A 195 -14.62 -2.57 -4.36
N SER A 196 -13.40 -3.06 -4.35
CA SER A 196 -13.04 -4.42 -4.66
C SER A 196 -12.20 -5.01 -3.53
N TYR A 197 -11.95 -6.30 -3.58
CA TYR A 197 -11.18 -6.98 -2.54
C TYR A 197 -10.03 -7.75 -3.18
N PHE A 198 -8.83 -7.55 -2.62
CA PHE A 198 -7.65 -8.32 -2.95
C PHE A 198 -7.50 -9.42 -1.91
N GLY A 199 -7.80 -10.66 -2.31
CA GLY A 199 -7.92 -11.80 -1.39
C GLY A 199 -6.62 -12.54 -1.11
N THR A 200 -5.49 -12.15 -1.73
CA THR A 200 -4.21 -12.78 -1.46
C THR A 200 -3.69 -12.39 -0.08
N THR A 201 -3.24 -13.36 0.69
CA THR A 201 -2.66 -13.19 2.02
C THR A 201 -1.22 -13.69 2.07
N ILE A 202 -0.43 -13.15 3.01
CA ILE A 202 0.88 -13.72 3.36
C ILE A 202 0.83 -14.20 4.81
N ARG A 203 1.18 -15.46 5.00
CA ARG A 203 1.38 -16.03 6.33
C ARG A 203 2.87 -16.15 6.64
N PHE A 204 3.30 -15.49 7.70
CA PHE A 204 4.68 -15.49 8.19
C PHE A 204 4.83 -16.49 9.33
N GLY A 205 5.89 -17.32 9.28
CA GLY A 205 6.35 -18.09 10.41
C GLY A 205 6.97 -17.19 11.50
N TYR A 206 7.31 -17.76 12.65
CA TYR A 206 7.70 -17.02 13.85
C TYR A 206 8.77 -15.94 13.61
N GLU A 207 9.90 -16.31 12.99
CA GLU A 207 11.04 -15.38 12.80
C GLU A 207 10.65 -14.22 11.87
N ASN A 208 10.00 -14.51 10.76
CA ASN A 208 9.52 -13.51 9.82
C ASN A 208 8.41 -12.64 10.45
N ALA A 209 7.52 -13.23 11.24
CA ALA A 209 6.49 -12.50 11.97
C ALA A 209 7.08 -11.49 12.95
N VAL A 210 8.13 -11.88 13.68
CA VAL A 210 8.83 -10.98 14.60
C VAL A 210 9.55 -9.86 13.85
N GLU A 211 10.20 -10.17 12.71
CA GLU A 211 10.85 -9.16 11.87
C GLU A 211 9.86 -8.15 11.31
N GLU A 212 8.73 -8.63 10.76
CA GLU A 212 7.67 -7.78 10.24
C GLU A 212 7.11 -6.85 11.31
N LEU A 213 6.73 -7.39 12.47
CA LEU A 213 6.19 -6.62 13.57
C LEU A 213 7.18 -5.55 14.07
N ARG A 214 8.48 -5.87 14.15
CA ARG A 214 9.51 -4.88 14.46
C ARG A 214 9.61 -3.79 13.41
N SER A 215 9.56 -4.14 12.14
CA SER A 215 9.61 -3.17 11.04
C SER A 215 8.45 -2.19 11.07
N TRP A 216 7.32 -2.58 11.66
CA TRP A 216 6.14 -1.75 11.87
C TRP A 216 6.14 -1.02 13.22
N GLY A 217 7.20 -1.16 14.03
CA GLY A 217 7.38 -0.44 15.28
C GLY A 217 6.93 -1.18 16.54
N ALA A 218 6.66 -2.49 16.46
CA ALA A 218 6.37 -3.28 17.65
C ALA A 218 7.59 -3.36 18.59
N GLY A 219 7.40 -2.90 19.81
CA GLY A 219 8.45 -2.94 20.83
C GLY A 219 8.60 -4.32 21.46
N GLU A 220 9.78 -4.56 22.12
CA GLU A 220 10.12 -5.83 22.73
C GLU A 220 9.11 -6.32 23.79
N THR A 221 8.49 -5.40 24.53
CA THR A 221 7.44 -5.75 25.50
C THR A 221 6.23 -6.38 24.84
N PHE A 222 5.85 -5.85 23.67
CA PHE A 222 4.77 -6.36 22.87
C PHE A 222 5.09 -7.75 22.31
N LEU A 223 6.26 -7.92 21.71
CA LEU A 223 6.72 -9.18 21.15
C LEU A 223 6.79 -10.28 22.23
N LYS A 224 7.35 -9.97 23.40
CA LYS A 224 7.40 -10.90 24.53
C LYS A 224 6.02 -11.32 25.02
N ARG A 225 5.08 -10.38 25.09
CA ARG A 225 3.69 -10.68 25.52
C ARG A 225 3.01 -11.67 24.57
N HIS A 226 3.31 -11.63 23.29
CA HIS A 226 2.68 -12.43 22.26
C HIS A 226 3.55 -13.58 21.73
N ASP A 227 4.70 -13.83 22.36
CA ASP A 227 5.69 -14.83 21.91
C ASP A 227 5.08 -16.23 21.70
N LYS A 228 4.24 -16.69 22.63
CA LYS A 228 3.59 -18.00 22.54
C LYS A 228 2.63 -18.08 21.35
N LEU A 229 1.87 -17.00 21.08
CA LEU A 229 0.95 -16.90 19.96
C LEU A 229 1.73 -16.91 18.64
N LEU A 230 2.78 -16.08 18.55
CA LEU A 230 3.62 -15.96 17.36
C LEU A 230 4.33 -17.28 17.03
N LYS A 231 4.78 -18.03 18.05
CA LYS A 231 5.39 -19.36 17.86
C LYS A 231 4.40 -20.40 17.35
N ARG A 232 3.15 -20.32 17.81
CA ARG A 232 2.10 -21.27 17.43
C ARG A 232 1.55 -20.98 16.03
N ASP A 233 1.21 -19.71 15.76
CA ASP A 233 0.38 -19.32 14.62
C ASP A 233 1.12 -18.45 13.59
N GLY A 234 2.26 -17.84 13.96
CA GLY A 234 2.87 -16.78 13.18
C GLY A 234 1.96 -15.55 13.10
N ILE A 235 2.01 -14.83 11.99
CA ILE A 235 1.01 -13.82 11.61
C ILE A 235 0.59 -14.03 10.16
N GLU A 236 -0.62 -13.63 9.85
CA GLU A 236 -1.13 -13.58 8.49
C GLU A 236 -1.58 -12.14 8.20
N LEU A 237 -1.12 -11.56 7.10
CA LEU A 237 -1.63 -10.25 6.67
C LEU A 237 -3.11 -10.38 6.33
N PRO A 238 -3.94 -9.42 6.74
CA PRO A 238 -5.32 -9.35 6.31
C PRO A 238 -5.40 -9.23 4.77
N PHE A 239 -6.50 -9.66 4.19
CA PHE A 239 -6.81 -9.27 2.82
C PHE A 239 -7.07 -7.77 2.76
N GLU A 240 -6.89 -7.19 1.58
CA GLU A 240 -7.08 -5.75 1.38
C GLU A 240 -8.45 -5.46 0.75
N HIS A 241 -9.05 -4.35 1.15
CA HIS A 241 -10.08 -3.69 0.36
C HIS A 241 -9.44 -2.58 -0.47
N ILE A 242 -9.83 -2.51 -1.72
CA ILE A 242 -9.35 -1.51 -2.67
C ILE A 242 -10.50 -0.59 -2.99
N VAL A 243 -10.42 0.66 -2.52
CA VAL A 243 -11.42 1.68 -2.80
C VAL A 243 -11.01 2.52 -4.00
N GLN A 244 -11.97 2.88 -4.82
CA GLN A 244 -11.79 3.76 -5.95
C GLN A 244 -12.81 4.88 -5.92
N CYS A 245 -12.40 6.08 -6.27
CA CYS A 245 -13.28 7.23 -6.42
C CYS A 245 -12.78 8.19 -7.50
N GLN A 246 -13.65 9.09 -7.97
CA GLN A 246 -13.38 10.03 -9.04
C GLN A 246 -13.46 11.47 -8.53
N LYS A 247 -12.62 12.33 -9.12
CA LYS A 247 -12.70 13.79 -8.95
C LYS A 247 -13.74 14.40 -9.87
#